data_4e0d04ff7a9decb9564bd717cb8c5a69
#
_entry.id   4e0d04ff7a9decb9564bd717cb8c5a69
#
_cell.length_a   1.000
_cell.length_b   1.000
_cell.length_c   1.000
_cell.angle_alpha   90.00
_cell.angle_beta   90.00
_cell.angle_gamma   90.00
#
_symmetry.space_group_name_H-M   'P 1'
#
loop_
_entity.id
_entity.type
_entity.pdbx_description
1 polymer ?
#
loop_
_entity_poly.entity_id
_entity_poly.type
_entity_poly.pdbx_seq_one_letter_code
_entity_poly.pdbx_strand_id
1 'polypeptide(L)'
;MLQHIVPCAKATYAKAREFVKRPISISKFSMILSLYTLIVFHIPVLKVVWEGVDFDFSGMVIFFSFLTLLFVLNYFVYYLFLYIGRIGGKVLLALTFIGNAICFYFINTYNVLITEEMMGNVFNTRSGEAFSFFSFTMVLYIIFLGVLPCIYIFMAKVEYKSIWRMLKNTLITVATIGVIAFANRQNILWIDYNATQIGSMLMPWSYTVNSVRYYNFWKMMNREEIKIEDAAIATEGKDVVVLVIGESARKANFSLYGYERDTNPKLQQDSVTALTAESAFTYTTAGVKAIIDHKPVDELYELLPNYLYRTGVDVVWRSNNWGQPPLHIAKYYSMEDLKELFPEADASYDGILFEELDEQILRSLKAHDKVFIVLHTSISHGPKYYQKYPGEFEEWTPVCTTVEMSKAKRQHLINAYDNTILYTDHLLHSVIEQLRELPEDVRSCMLFVSDHGESLGESGMYMHGMPKSSAPAYQYEIPFIVWRSDNAPTLKELDMVGQYHVFHSVLNFLGVYSPIYNEEMNIFDNPAPAAPAINEEVKTEANEEVLPDICL
;
A
#
# COMPACT_ATOMS: atom_id res chain seq x y z
N MET A 1 39.74 -24.38 -32.29
CA MET A 1 38.30 -24.36 -31.99
C MET A 1 37.63 -23.01 -32.17
N LEU A 2 38.21 -21.92 -31.67
CA LEU A 2 37.69 -20.53 -31.82
C LEU A 2 37.65 -20.02 -33.28
N GLN A 3 38.57 -20.44 -34.16
CA GLN A 3 38.60 -19.99 -35.57
C GLN A 3 37.44 -20.47 -36.42
N HIS A 4 36.72 -21.55 -36.04
CA HIS A 4 35.50 -22.04 -36.71
C HIS A 4 34.20 -21.54 -36.09
N ILE A 5 34.20 -21.12 -34.83
CA ILE A 5 33.00 -20.65 -34.12
C ILE A 5 32.61 -19.23 -34.59
N VAL A 6 33.61 -18.34 -34.80
CA VAL A 6 33.37 -16.94 -35.18
C VAL A 6 32.75 -16.79 -36.59
N PRO A 7 33.19 -17.53 -37.64
CA PRO A 7 32.55 -17.45 -38.96
C PRO A 7 31.12 -18.04 -38.96
N CYS A 8 30.90 -19.12 -38.21
CA CYS A 8 29.55 -19.75 -38.09
C CYS A 8 28.57 -18.80 -37.38
N ALA A 9 28.99 -18.16 -36.28
CA ALA A 9 28.21 -17.17 -35.58
C ALA A 9 27.89 -15.94 -36.44
N LYS A 10 28.86 -15.43 -37.22
CA LYS A 10 28.65 -14.32 -38.17
C LYS A 10 27.64 -14.72 -39.29
N ALA A 11 27.76 -15.92 -39.84
CA ALA A 11 26.84 -16.39 -40.87
C ALA A 11 25.42 -16.61 -40.33
N THR A 12 25.30 -17.15 -39.12
CA THR A 12 24.00 -17.33 -38.44
C THR A 12 23.38 -15.96 -38.12
N TYR A 13 24.15 -15.01 -37.60
CA TYR A 13 23.73 -13.63 -37.38
C TYR A 13 23.27 -12.93 -38.66
N ALA A 14 24.01 -13.08 -39.76
CA ALA A 14 23.63 -12.49 -41.05
C ALA A 14 22.32 -13.07 -41.57
N LYS A 15 22.11 -14.39 -41.49
CA LYS A 15 20.88 -15.06 -41.87
C LYS A 15 19.69 -14.64 -40.98
N ALA A 16 19.90 -14.55 -39.66
CA ALA A 16 18.87 -14.07 -38.72
C ALA A 16 18.49 -12.62 -39.02
N ARG A 17 19.46 -11.76 -39.26
CA ARG A 17 19.26 -10.35 -39.64
C ARG A 17 18.51 -10.22 -40.96
N GLU A 18 18.81 -11.05 -41.95
CA GLU A 18 18.13 -11.06 -43.25
C GLU A 18 16.67 -11.58 -43.11
N PHE A 19 16.44 -12.60 -42.28
CA PHE A 19 15.11 -13.10 -41.95
C PHE A 19 14.25 -12.02 -41.28
N VAL A 20 14.78 -11.34 -40.27
CA VAL A 20 14.07 -10.29 -39.52
C VAL A 20 13.74 -9.08 -40.41
N LYS A 21 14.57 -8.79 -41.41
CA LYS A 21 14.35 -7.68 -42.36
C LYS A 21 13.38 -7.99 -43.49
N ARG A 22 12.92 -9.24 -43.66
CA ARG A 22 11.87 -9.53 -44.64
C ARG A 22 10.60 -8.81 -44.30
N PRO A 23 9.95 -8.17 -45.30
CA PRO A 23 8.68 -7.51 -45.07
C PRO A 23 7.62 -8.47 -44.50
N ILE A 24 7.01 -8.08 -43.39
CA ILE A 24 5.95 -8.85 -42.73
C ILE A 24 4.66 -8.05 -42.66
N SER A 25 3.54 -8.68 -43.01
CA SER A 25 2.25 -7.96 -42.87
C SER A 25 1.93 -7.65 -41.42
N ILE A 26 1.33 -6.50 -41.16
CA ILE A 26 0.94 -6.04 -39.82
C ILE A 26 0.13 -7.13 -39.07
N SER A 27 -0.78 -7.84 -39.75
CA SER A 27 -1.57 -8.92 -39.13
C SER A 27 -0.71 -10.07 -38.65
N LYS A 28 0.25 -10.55 -39.47
CA LYS A 28 1.17 -11.63 -39.07
C LYS A 28 2.10 -11.19 -37.94
N PHE A 29 2.56 -9.93 -37.99
CA PHE A 29 3.44 -9.38 -36.98
C PHE A 29 2.73 -9.28 -35.62
N SER A 30 1.51 -8.72 -35.59
CA SER A 30 0.70 -8.64 -34.36
C SER A 30 0.34 -10.04 -33.82
N MET A 31 0.10 -11.02 -34.72
CA MET A 31 -0.17 -12.40 -34.34
C MET A 31 1.02 -13.06 -33.65
N ILE A 32 2.24 -12.86 -34.17
CA ILE A 32 3.46 -13.39 -33.56
C ILE A 32 3.68 -12.77 -32.15
N LEU A 33 3.52 -11.46 -32.01
CA LEU A 33 3.67 -10.78 -30.73
C LEU A 33 2.60 -11.23 -29.73
N SER A 34 1.35 -11.38 -30.16
CA SER A 34 0.26 -11.87 -29.31
C SER A 34 0.50 -13.32 -28.85
N LEU A 35 0.96 -14.18 -29.74
CA LEU A 35 1.31 -15.56 -29.41
C LEU A 35 2.48 -15.61 -28.41
N TYR A 36 3.50 -14.76 -28.62
CA TYR A 36 4.60 -14.65 -27.68
C TYR A 36 4.09 -14.21 -26.29
N THR A 37 3.26 -13.16 -26.23
CA THR A 37 2.66 -12.69 -24.97
C THR A 37 1.86 -13.80 -24.27
N LEU A 38 1.04 -14.52 -25.03
CA LEU A 38 0.24 -15.63 -24.50
C LEU A 38 1.11 -16.75 -23.91
N ILE A 39 2.14 -17.18 -24.63
CA ILE A 39 2.99 -18.31 -24.22
C ILE A 39 3.95 -17.92 -23.10
N VAL A 40 4.46 -16.69 -23.08
CA VAL A 40 5.51 -16.28 -22.14
C VAL A 40 4.92 -15.69 -20.88
N PHE A 41 4.01 -14.72 -21.01
CA PHE A 41 3.55 -13.91 -19.87
C PHE A 41 2.29 -14.41 -19.20
N HIS A 42 1.48 -15.25 -19.88
CA HIS A 42 0.21 -15.72 -19.33
C HIS A 42 0.26 -17.13 -18.69
N ILE A 43 1.46 -17.74 -18.58
CA ILE A 43 1.59 -19.06 -17.93
C ILE A 43 0.99 -19.06 -16.51
N PRO A 44 1.27 -18.08 -15.62
CA PRO A 44 0.71 -18.09 -14.27
C PRO A 44 -0.82 -18.07 -14.27
N VAL A 45 -1.44 -17.15 -15.02
CA VAL A 45 -2.90 -17.05 -15.07
C VAL A 45 -3.55 -18.26 -15.76
N LEU A 46 -2.92 -18.82 -16.79
CA LEU A 46 -3.42 -20.05 -17.42
C LEU A 46 -3.40 -21.23 -16.45
N LYS A 47 -2.38 -21.30 -15.58
CA LYS A 47 -2.33 -22.27 -14.50
C LYS A 47 -3.49 -22.09 -13.51
N VAL A 48 -3.72 -20.86 -13.05
CA VAL A 48 -4.84 -20.56 -12.14
C VAL A 48 -6.19 -20.94 -12.75
N VAL A 49 -6.43 -20.59 -14.02
CA VAL A 49 -7.67 -20.95 -14.70
C VAL A 49 -7.79 -22.47 -14.86
N TRP A 50 -6.69 -23.15 -15.22
CA TRP A 50 -6.68 -24.63 -15.38
C TRP A 50 -6.97 -25.37 -14.07
N GLU A 51 -6.41 -24.89 -12.97
CA GLU A 51 -6.61 -25.50 -11.64
C GLU A 51 -7.97 -25.13 -11.04
N GLY A 52 -8.56 -24.00 -11.44
CA GLY A 52 -9.83 -23.50 -10.92
C GLY A 52 -11.08 -23.99 -11.67
N VAL A 53 -10.94 -24.64 -12.84
CA VAL A 53 -12.08 -25.15 -13.58
C VAL A 53 -12.26 -26.65 -13.34
N ASP A 54 -13.52 -27.10 -13.35
CA ASP A 54 -13.83 -28.50 -13.36
C ASP A 54 -13.46 -29.14 -14.73
N PHE A 55 -13.02 -30.40 -14.72
CA PHE A 55 -12.67 -31.12 -15.95
C PHE A 55 -13.91 -31.70 -16.65
N ASP A 56 -14.94 -30.86 -16.79
CA ASP A 56 -16.15 -31.14 -17.54
C ASP A 56 -16.24 -30.30 -18.83
N PHE A 57 -17.35 -30.39 -19.55
CA PHE A 57 -17.56 -29.59 -20.76
C PHE A 57 -17.55 -28.09 -20.49
N SER A 58 -18.14 -27.67 -19.38
CA SER A 58 -18.23 -26.24 -18.97
C SER A 58 -16.86 -25.65 -18.66
N GLY A 59 -16.06 -26.36 -17.86
CA GLY A 59 -14.69 -25.94 -17.54
C GLY A 59 -13.78 -25.88 -18.77
N MET A 60 -13.92 -26.86 -19.71
CA MET A 60 -13.19 -26.80 -20.98
C MET A 60 -13.62 -25.59 -21.83
N VAL A 61 -14.91 -25.24 -21.85
CA VAL A 61 -15.41 -24.06 -22.55
C VAL A 61 -14.79 -22.79 -21.92
N ILE A 62 -14.75 -22.67 -20.59
CA ILE A 62 -14.09 -21.55 -19.90
C ILE A 62 -12.62 -21.46 -20.33
N PHE A 63 -11.86 -22.54 -20.18
CA PHE A 63 -10.42 -22.53 -20.44
C PHE A 63 -10.06 -22.14 -21.88
N PHE A 64 -10.69 -22.79 -22.88
CA PHE A 64 -10.41 -22.49 -24.30
C PHE A 64 -10.95 -21.13 -24.73
N SER A 65 -12.07 -20.68 -24.17
CA SER A 65 -12.58 -19.33 -24.37
C SER A 65 -11.62 -18.28 -23.82
N PHE A 66 -11.10 -18.49 -22.62
CA PHE A 66 -10.13 -17.62 -21.99
C PHE A 66 -8.82 -17.51 -22.79
N LEU A 67 -8.25 -18.65 -23.19
CA LEU A 67 -7.07 -18.70 -24.05
C LEU A 67 -7.28 -17.94 -25.38
N THR A 68 -8.45 -18.14 -26.01
CA THR A 68 -8.80 -17.46 -27.26
C THR A 68 -8.99 -15.96 -27.04
N LEU A 69 -9.66 -15.57 -25.96
CA LEU A 69 -9.90 -14.17 -25.62
C LEU A 69 -8.58 -13.42 -25.43
N LEU A 70 -7.64 -13.96 -24.65
CA LEU A 70 -6.32 -13.36 -24.43
C LEU A 70 -5.56 -13.16 -25.73
N PHE A 71 -5.54 -14.19 -26.57
CA PHE A 71 -4.88 -14.09 -27.87
C PHE A 71 -5.51 -13.01 -28.75
N VAL A 72 -6.83 -12.99 -28.87
CA VAL A 72 -7.56 -12.07 -29.76
C VAL A 72 -7.47 -10.63 -29.27
N LEU A 73 -7.60 -10.38 -27.97
CA LEU A 73 -7.47 -9.04 -27.39
C LEU A 73 -6.07 -8.47 -27.60
N ASN A 74 -5.01 -9.23 -27.28
CA ASN A 74 -3.65 -8.79 -27.48
C ASN A 74 -3.32 -8.59 -28.97
N TYR A 75 -3.76 -9.51 -29.83
CA TYR A 75 -3.63 -9.36 -31.28
C TYR A 75 -4.25 -8.05 -31.77
N PHE A 76 -5.47 -7.76 -31.36
CA PHE A 76 -6.21 -6.60 -31.82
C PHE A 76 -5.56 -5.29 -31.35
N VAL A 77 -5.17 -5.21 -30.07
CA VAL A 77 -4.52 -4.00 -29.54
C VAL A 77 -3.15 -3.77 -30.16
N TYR A 78 -2.33 -4.81 -30.31
CA TYR A 78 -1.04 -4.68 -30.97
C TYR A 78 -1.18 -4.28 -32.44
N TYR A 79 -2.20 -4.81 -33.11
CA TYR A 79 -2.56 -4.41 -34.47
C TYR A 79 -2.94 -2.94 -34.53
N LEU A 80 -3.77 -2.44 -33.60
CA LEU A 80 -4.18 -1.03 -33.56
C LEU A 80 -3.00 -0.11 -33.26
N PHE A 81 -2.15 -0.43 -32.29
CA PHE A 81 -0.95 0.36 -31.98
C PHE A 81 -0.08 0.57 -33.22
N LEU A 82 0.18 -0.49 -33.96
CA LEU A 82 0.97 -0.42 -35.18
C LEU A 82 0.23 0.31 -36.30
N TYR A 83 -1.06 0.05 -36.48
CA TYR A 83 -1.85 0.62 -37.56
C TYR A 83 -1.98 2.15 -37.44
N ILE A 84 -2.30 2.63 -36.25
CA ILE A 84 -2.51 4.07 -35.97
C ILE A 84 -1.16 4.78 -35.81
N GLY A 85 -0.27 4.25 -34.96
CA GLY A 85 0.94 4.94 -34.49
C GLY A 85 2.20 4.64 -35.30
N ARG A 86 2.20 3.64 -36.18
CA ARG A 86 3.40 3.20 -36.92
C ARG A 86 4.65 3.09 -36.02
N ILE A 87 5.57 4.07 -36.06
CA ILE A 87 6.76 4.12 -35.22
C ILE A 87 6.35 4.31 -33.74
N GLY A 88 5.44 5.22 -33.44
CA GLY A 88 4.87 5.40 -32.09
C GLY A 88 4.22 4.13 -31.56
N GLY A 89 3.54 3.36 -32.44
CA GLY A 89 2.99 2.05 -32.09
C GLY A 89 4.06 1.03 -31.74
N LYS A 90 5.24 1.07 -32.38
CA LYS A 90 6.39 0.22 -31.97
C LYS A 90 6.94 0.63 -30.62
N VAL A 91 6.98 1.94 -30.32
CA VAL A 91 7.39 2.43 -28.99
C VAL A 91 6.42 1.97 -27.91
N LEU A 92 5.11 2.09 -28.15
CA LEU A 92 4.09 1.57 -27.21
C LEU A 92 4.23 0.06 -26.97
N LEU A 93 4.46 -0.71 -28.03
CA LEU A 93 4.73 -2.14 -27.90
C LEU A 93 6.01 -2.43 -27.09
N ALA A 94 7.06 -1.67 -27.31
CA ALA A 94 8.31 -1.83 -26.55
C ALA A 94 8.09 -1.55 -25.05
N LEU A 95 7.39 -0.47 -24.72
CA LEU A 95 7.00 -0.17 -23.33
C LEU A 95 6.13 -1.29 -22.73
N THR A 96 5.18 -1.81 -23.51
CA THR A 96 4.35 -2.94 -23.11
C THR A 96 5.19 -4.18 -22.77
N PHE A 97 6.15 -4.54 -23.62
CA PHE A 97 6.98 -5.74 -23.39
C PHE A 97 7.93 -5.59 -22.19
N ILE A 98 8.47 -4.40 -21.97
CA ILE A 98 9.28 -4.10 -20.78
C ILE A 98 8.41 -4.15 -19.52
N GLY A 99 7.24 -3.51 -19.54
CA GLY A 99 6.28 -3.55 -18.43
C GLY A 99 5.84 -4.98 -18.10
N ASN A 100 5.50 -5.78 -19.14
CA ASN A 100 5.17 -7.19 -18.97
C ASN A 100 6.31 -7.97 -18.29
N ALA A 101 7.55 -7.74 -18.69
CA ALA A 101 8.71 -8.46 -18.12
C ALA A 101 8.91 -8.11 -16.63
N ILE A 102 8.72 -6.85 -16.25
CA ILE A 102 8.78 -6.41 -14.86
C ILE A 102 7.64 -7.03 -14.05
N CYS A 103 6.39 -6.88 -14.48
CA CYS A 103 5.24 -7.45 -13.78
C CYS A 103 5.33 -8.98 -13.67
N PHE A 104 5.79 -9.66 -14.72
CA PHE A 104 5.99 -11.10 -14.72
C PHE A 104 7.05 -11.55 -13.71
N TYR A 105 8.12 -10.76 -13.53
CA TYR A 105 9.10 -11.00 -12.48
C TYR A 105 8.45 -10.93 -11.09
N PHE A 106 7.67 -9.89 -10.79
CA PHE A 106 7.01 -9.73 -9.50
C PHE A 106 5.97 -10.85 -9.24
N ILE A 107 5.16 -11.20 -10.21
CA ILE A 107 4.19 -12.30 -10.08
C ILE A 107 4.91 -13.61 -9.76
N ASN A 108 5.99 -13.94 -10.47
CA ASN A 108 6.68 -15.22 -10.27
C ASN A 108 7.58 -15.27 -9.03
N THR A 109 8.09 -14.12 -8.59
CA THR A 109 9.06 -14.05 -7.47
C THR A 109 8.36 -13.88 -6.13
N TYR A 110 7.29 -13.07 -6.10
CA TYR A 110 6.59 -12.71 -4.86
C TYR A 110 5.17 -13.28 -4.81
N ASN A 111 4.69 -13.87 -5.91
CA ASN A 111 3.30 -14.32 -6.08
C ASN A 111 2.26 -13.20 -5.79
N VAL A 112 2.62 -11.97 -6.13
CA VAL A 112 1.74 -10.81 -5.96
C VAL A 112 0.77 -10.69 -7.14
N LEU A 113 -0.38 -10.10 -6.86
CA LEU A 113 -1.36 -9.70 -7.87
C LEU A 113 -1.15 -8.23 -8.24
N ILE A 114 -1.19 -7.92 -9.54
CA ILE A 114 -1.07 -6.53 -10.03
C ILE A 114 -2.45 -5.88 -9.94
N THR A 115 -2.84 -5.54 -8.71
CA THR A 115 -4.12 -4.90 -8.38
C THR A 115 -4.01 -3.38 -8.42
N GLU A 116 -5.11 -2.68 -8.11
CA GLU A 116 -5.12 -1.23 -7.94
C GLU A 116 -4.21 -0.81 -6.79
N GLU A 117 -4.27 -1.52 -5.67
CA GLU A 117 -3.46 -1.30 -4.47
C GLU A 117 -1.97 -1.47 -4.78
N MET A 118 -1.62 -2.55 -5.51
CA MET A 118 -0.24 -2.78 -5.93
C MET A 118 0.26 -1.66 -6.87
N MET A 119 -0.59 -1.14 -7.77
CA MET A 119 -0.22 0.03 -8.58
C MET A 119 -0.04 1.27 -7.73
N GLY A 120 -0.83 1.43 -6.65
CA GLY A 120 -0.64 2.46 -5.64
C GLY A 120 0.76 2.39 -5.02
N ASN A 121 1.17 1.21 -4.58
CA ASN A 121 2.52 1.00 -4.06
C ASN A 121 3.59 1.38 -5.10
N VAL A 122 3.46 0.92 -6.35
CA VAL A 122 4.42 1.24 -7.43
C VAL A 122 4.57 2.74 -7.67
N PHE A 123 3.45 3.50 -7.66
CA PHE A 123 3.49 4.96 -7.92
C PHE A 123 3.98 5.78 -6.73
N ASN A 124 3.84 5.26 -5.50
CA ASN A 124 4.22 5.97 -4.28
C ASN A 124 5.59 5.53 -3.74
N THR A 125 6.16 4.42 -4.25
CA THR A 125 7.47 3.91 -3.82
C THR A 125 8.58 4.96 -4.05
N ARG A 126 9.33 5.27 -3.01
CA ARG A 126 10.52 6.13 -3.09
C ARG A 126 11.65 5.44 -3.85
N SER A 127 12.53 6.22 -4.48
CA SER A 127 13.63 5.68 -5.29
C SER A 127 14.51 4.70 -4.52
N GLY A 128 14.85 5.00 -3.25
CA GLY A 128 15.65 4.11 -2.39
C GLY A 128 14.98 2.75 -2.16
N GLU A 129 13.67 2.76 -1.93
CA GLU A 129 12.85 1.56 -1.76
C GLU A 129 12.74 0.77 -3.08
N ALA A 130 12.49 1.45 -4.20
CA ALA A 130 12.48 0.81 -5.52
C ALA A 130 13.79 0.06 -5.82
N PHE A 131 14.94 0.65 -5.44
CA PHE A 131 16.25 -0.02 -5.55
C PHE A 131 16.39 -1.23 -4.62
N SER A 132 15.63 -1.31 -3.54
CA SER A 132 15.66 -2.48 -2.64
C SER A 132 15.16 -3.76 -3.30
N PHE A 133 14.28 -3.66 -4.30
CA PHE A 133 13.77 -4.80 -5.07
C PHE A 133 14.71 -5.24 -6.21
N PHE A 134 15.79 -4.48 -6.45
CA PHE A 134 16.69 -4.79 -7.56
C PHE A 134 17.43 -6.11 -7.32
N SER A 135 17.28 -7.04 -8.27
CA SER A 135 17.98 -8.32 -8.26
C SER A 135 18.56 -8.64 -9.65
N PHE A 136 19.60 -9.48 -9.67
CA PHE A 136 20.17 -9.94 -10.95
C PHE A 136 19.14 -10.72 -11.78
N THR A 137 18.26 -11.49 -11.13
CA THR A 137 17.17 -12.21 -11.79
C THR A 137 16.21 -11.24 -12.48
N MET A 138 15.84 -10.12 -11.83
CA MET A 138 15.00 -9.08 -12.44
C MET A 138 15.61 -8.54 -13.74
N VAL A 139 16.93 -8.28 -13.74
CA VAL A 139 17.65 -7.83 -14.94
C VAL A 139 17.55 -8.86 -16.06
N LEU A 140 17.71 -10.15 -15.74
CA LEU A 140 17.57 -11.21 -16.74
C LEU A 140 16.14 -11.25 -17.33
N TYR A 141 15.10 -11.12 -16.51
CA TYR A 141 13.71 -11.02 -17.00
C TYR A 141 13.55 -9.84 -17.97
N ILE A 142 14.04 -8.66 -17.60
CA ILE A 142 13.95 -7.45 -18.45
C ILE A 142 14.72 -7.65 -19.76
N ILE A 143 15.94 -8.17 -19.72
CA ILE A 143 16.76 -8.38 -20.92
C ILE A 143 16.10 -9.42 -21.85
N PHE A 144 15.78 -10.60 -21.35
CA PHE A 144 15.36 -11.71 -22.21
C PHE A 144 13.90 -11.59 -22.64
N LEU A 145 13.01 -11.10 -21.77
CA LEU A 145 11.56 -11.05 -22.04
C LEU A 145 11.08 -9.67 -22.49
N GLY A 146 11.83 -8.61 -22.17
CA GLY A 146 11.51 -7.25 -22.57
C GLY A 146 12.40 -6.76 -23.73
N VAL A 147 13.71 -6.59 -23.49
CA VAL A 147 14.61 -5.92 -24.44
C VAL A 147 14.80 -6.72 -25.74
N LEU A 148 15.00 -8.05 -25.68
CA LEU A 148 15.16 -8.86 -26.89
C LEU A 148 13.94 -8.79 -27.82
N PRO A 149 12.68 -8.93 -27.34
CA PRO A 149 11.52 -8.65 -28.18
C PRO A 149 11.47 -7.23 -28.73
N CYS A 150 11.89 -6.21 -27.97
CA CYS A 150 11.97 -4.84 -28.45
C CYS A 150 12.91 -4.68 -29.64
N ILE A 151 14.06 -5.33 -29.62
CA ILE A 151 15.01 -5.35 -30.74
C ILE A 151 14.32 -5.89 -32.00
N TYR A 152 13.59 -7.00 -31.88
CA TYR A 152 12.82 -7.56 -32.99
C TYR A 152 11.73 -6.61 -33.49
N ILE A 153 10.97 -5.96 -32.57
CA ILE A 153 9.92 -4.99 -32.89
C ILE A 153 10.47 -3.83 -33.75
N PHE A 154 11.62 -3.28 -33.36
CA PHE A 154 12.22 -2.15 -34.12
C PHE A 154 12.88 -2.56 -35.42
N MET A 155 13.47 -3.75 -35.47
CA MET A 155 14.13 -4.26 -36.70
C MET A 155 13.13 -4.72 -37.78
N ALA A 156 11.92 -5.16 -37.40
CA ALA A 156 10.94 -5.69 -38.34
C ALA A 156 10.42 -4.60 -39.30
N LYS A 157 10.38 -4.93 -40.59
CA LYS A 157 9.76 -4.10 -41.64
C LYS A 157 8.29 -4.48 -41.77
N VAL A 158 7.41 -3.70 -41.11
CA VAL A 158 5.96 -3.95 -41.08
C VAL A 158 5.32 -3.34 -42.33
N GLU A 159 4.54 -4.16 -43.08
CA GLU A 159 3.70 -3.72 -44.18
C GLU A 159 2.29 -3.42 -43.71
N TYR A 160 1.87 -2.19 -43.97
CA TYR A 160 0.55 -1.71 -43.60
C TYR A 160 -0.47 -2.01 -44.71
N LYS A 161 -1.70 -2.36 -44.32
CA LYS A 161 -2.79 -2.71 -45.23
C LYS A 161 -3.86 -1.63 -45.20
N SER A 162 -4.83 -1.72 -46.13
CA SER A 162 -5.93 -0.73 -46.29
C SER A 162 -6.85 -0.69 -45.07
N ILE A 163 -7.59 0.39 -44.91
CA ILE A 163 -8.60 0.61 -43.85
C ILE A 163 -9.66 -0.50 -43.86
N TRP A 164 -10.07 -0.99 -45.03
CA TRP A 164 -11.04 -2.09 -45.14
C TRP A 164 -10.58 -3.36 -44.46
N ARG A 165 -9.26 -3.63 -44.45
CA ARG A 165 -8.72 -4.78 -43.77
C ARG A 165 -8.70 -4.56 -42.24
N MET A 166 -8.46 -3.33 -41.81
CA MET A 166 -8.58 -2.97 -40.38
C MET A 166 -10.02 -3.17 -39.90
N LEU A 167 -10.99 -2.61 -40.62
CA LEU A 167 -12.42 -2.77 -40.29
C LEU A 167 -12.85 -4.24 -40.26
N LYS A 168 -12.37 -5.05 -41.23
CA LYS A 168 -12.62 -6.49 -41.23
C LYS A 168 -12.03 -7.18 -39.99
N ASN A 169 -10.80 -6.84 -39.60
CA ASN A 169 -10.19 -7.40 -38.39
C ASN A 169 -10.96 -7.00 -37.12
N THR A 170 -11.38 -5.74 -37.04
CA THR A 170 -12.22 -5.25 -35.93
C THR A 170 -13.52 -6.04 -35.84
N LEU A 171 -14.21 -6.21 -36.96
CA LEU A 171 -15.47 -6.97 -37.02
C LEU A 171 -15.27 -8.43 -36.58
N ILE A 172 -14.21 -9.08 -37.05
CA ILE A 172 -13.88 -10.46 -36.64
C ILE A 172 -13.60 -10.52 -35.15
N THR A 173 -12.82 -9.58 -34.61
CA THR A 173 -12.52 -9.52 -33.15
C THR A 173 -13.81 -9.38 -32.33
N VAL A 174 -14.67 -8.42 -32.68
CA VAL A 174 -15.94 -8.19 -31.97
C VAL A 174 -16.85 -9.41 -32.06
N ALA A 175 -16.96 -10.02 -33.25
CA ALA A 175 -17.74 -11.25 -33.44
C ALA A 175 -17.19 -12.41 -32.59
N THR A 176 -15.86 -12.57 -32.52
CA THR A 176 -15.22 -13.60 -31.69
C THR A 176 -15.52 -13.39 -30.21
N ILE A 177 -15.41 -12.15 -29.71
CA ILE A 177 -15.75 -11.81 -28.33
C ILE A 177 -17.24 -12.11 -28.06
N GLY A 178 -18.13 -11.76 -28.99
CA GLY A 178 -19.56 -12.08 -28.88
C GLY A 178 -19.84 -13.58 -28.77
N VAL A 179 -19.16 -14.39 -29.58
CA VAL A 179 -19.25 -15.87 -29.52
C VAL A 179 -18.75 -16.39 -28.18
N ILE A 180 -17.60 -15.88 -27.68
CA ILE A 180 -17.06 -16.26 -26.38
C ILE A 180 -18.04 -15.89 -25.26
N ALA A 181 -18.59 -14.68 -25.26
CA ALA A 181 -19.57 -14.24 -24.26
C ALA A 181 -20.82 -15.13 -24.29
N PHE A 182 -21.34 -15.44 -25.47
CA PHE A 182 -22.49 -16.32 -25.61
C PHE A 182 -22.21 -17.75 -25.14
N ALA A 183 -21.03 -18.30 -25.44
CA ALA A 183 -20.63 -19.65 -25.01
C ALA A 183 -20.51 -19.75 -23.48
N ASN A 184 -20.10 -18.64 -22.81
CA ASN A 184 -19.90 -18.60 -21.36
C ASN A 184 -21.08 -17.97 -20.58
N ARG A 185 -22.25 -17.78 -21.19
CA ARG A 185 -23.39 -17.15 -20.51
C ARG A 185 -23.86 -17.89 -19.25
N GLN A 186 -23.59 -19.17 -19.14
CA GLN A 186 -23.89 -19.98 -17.95
C GLN A 186 -22.74 -20.00 -16.93
N ASN A 187 -21.55 -19.53 -17.32
CA ASN A 187 -20.33 -19.54 -16.52
C ASN A 187 -20.05 -18.16 -15.86
N ILE A 188 -20.99 -17.20 -15.95
CA ILE A 188 -20.79 -15.82 -15.50
C ILE A 188 -20.42 -15.77 -14.03
N LEU A 189 -21.05 -16.58 -13.17
CA LEU A 189 -20.76 -16.61 -11.73
C LEU A 189 -19.32 -17.08 -11.45
N TRP A 190 -18.82 -18.08 -12.17
CA TRP A 190 -17.45 -18.53 -12.04
C TRP A 190 -16.46 -17.45 -12.50
N ILE A 191 -16.77 -16.78 -13.61
CA ILE A 191 -15.94 -15.70 -14.17
C ILE A 191 -15.89 -14.51 -13.21
N ASP A 192 -17.03 -14.11 -12.65
CA ASP A 192 -17.15 -12.99 -11.70
C ASP A 192 -16.39 -13.30 -10.40
N TYR A 193 -16.60 -14.49 -9.84
CA TYR A 193 -15.88 -14.93 -8.63
C TYR A 193 -14.36 -14.89 -8.78
N ASN A 194 -13.82 -15.26 -9.95
CA ASN A 194 -12.39 -15.30 -10.21
C ASN A 194 -11.85 -14.02 -10.90
N ALA A 195 -12.72 -13.01 -11.18
CA ALA A 195 -12.37 -11.85 -12.01
C ALA A 195 -11.20 -11.03 -11.45
N THR A 196 -11.16 -10.81 -10.14
CA THR A 196 -10.09 -10.04 -9.48
C THR A 196 -8.76 -10.75 -9.60
N GLN A 197 -8.69 -12.02 -9.23
CA GLN A 197 -7.46 -12.80 -9.31
C GLN A 197 -6.95 -12.93 -10.74
N ILE A 198 -7.83 -13.33 -11.67
CA ILE A 198 -7.48 -13.48 -13.08
C ILE A 198 -7.08 -12.13 -13.68
N GLY A 199 -7.89 -11.08 -13.47
CA GLY A 199 -7.67 -9.76 -14.03
C GLY A 199 -6.34 -9.15 -13.60
N SER A 200 -5.93 -9.40 -12.35
CA SER A 200 -4.66 -8.89 -11.80
C SER A 200 -3.41 -9.59 -12.33
N MET A 201 -3.56 -10.68 -13.08
CA MET A 201 -2.45 -11.43 -13.71
C MET A 201 -2.40 -11.26 -15.23
N LEU A 202 -3.36 -10.55 -15.82
CA LEU A 202 -3.47 -10.37 -17.28
C LEU A 202 -2.56 -9.26 -17.80
N MET A 203 -1.48 -9.60 -18.45
CA MET A 203 -0.55 -8.63 -19.06
C MET A 203 -0.89 -8.37 -20.54
N PRO A 204 -0.92 -7.10 -20.97
CA PRO A 204 -0.63 -5.84 -20.26
C PRO A 204 -1.83 -5.21 -19.53
N TRP A 205 -2.96 -5.89 -19.46
CA TRP A 205 -4.24 -5.33 -19.00
C TRP A 205 -4.25 -5.00 -17.50
N SER A 206 -3.64 -5.88 -16.67
CA SER A 206 -3.61 -5.71 -15.21
C SER A 206 -3.02 -4.36 -14.80
N TYR A 207 -1.76 -4.09 -15.14
CA TYR A 207 -1.14 -2.83 -14.75
C TYR A 207 -1.74 -1.62 -15.49
N THR A 208 -2.24 -1.78 -16.73
CA THR A 208 -2.87 -0.66 -17.46
C THR A 208 -4.20 -0.25 -16.83
N VAL A 209 -5.10 -1.21 -16.60
CA VAL A 209 -6.42 -0.94 -16.03
C VAL A 209 -6.30 -0.46 -14.58
N ASN A 210 -5.47 -1.15 -13.79
CA ASN A 210 -5.31 -0.83 -12.37
C ASN A 210 -4.53 0.48 -12.14
N SER A 211 -3.63 0.89 -13.05
CA SER A 211 -3.07 2.25 -13.02
C SER A 211 -4.13 3.34 -13.23
N VAL A 212 -5.10 3.10 -14.14
CA VAL A 212 -6.20 4.06 -14.35
C VAL A 212 -7.13 4.08 -13.14
N ARG A 213 -7.43 2.92 -12.56
CA ARG A 213 -8.23 2.83 -11.32
C ARG A 213 -7.54 3.58 -10.20
N TYR A 214 -6.26 3.32 -9.96
CA TYR A 214 -5.47 4.01 -8.95
C TYR A 214 -5.40 5.52 -9.19
N TYR A 215 -5.22 5.98 -10.44
CA TYR A 215 -5.25 7.41 -10.75
C TYR A 215 -6.59 8.06 -10.36
N ASN A 216 -7.71 7.39 -10.64
CA ASN A 216 -9.02 7.87 -10.24
C ASN A 216 -9.19 7.89 -8.71
N PHE A 217 -8.70 6.84 -8.01
CA PHE A 217 -8.65 6.79 -6.56
C PHE A 217 -7.76 7.92 -6.00
N TRP A 218 -6.54 8.09 -6.52
CA TRP A 218 -5.64 9.18 -6.14
C TRP A 218 -6.29 10.55 -6.33
N LYS A 219 -6.95 10.78 -7.46
CA LYS A 219 -7.69 12.03 -7.72
C LYS A 219 -8.82 12.24 -6.70
N MET A 220 -9.51 11.19 -6.31
CA MET A 220 -10.55 11.22 -5.28
C MET A 220 -9.96 11.57 -3.91
N MET A 221 -8.82 10.99 -3.57
CA MET A 221 -8.12 11.23 -2.30
C MET A 221 -7.44 12.59 -2.20
N ASN A 222 -7.06 13.21 -3.32
CA ASN A 222 -6.43 14.53 -3.36
C ASN A 222 -7.42 15.64 -3.75
N ARG A 223 -8.70 15.45 -3.51
CA ARG A 223 -9.71 16.51 -3.61
C ARG A 223 -9.73 17.36 -2.34
N GLU A 224 -10.41 18.49 -2.40
CA GLU A 224 -10.62 19.34 -1.23
C GLU A 224 -11.33 18.57 -0.10
N GLU A 225 -10.79 18.69 1.11
CA GLU A 225 -11.36 18.03 2.30
C GLU A 225 -12.73 18.62 2.63
N ILE A 226 -13.68 17.76 2.97
CA ILE A 226 -14.96 18.18 3.55
C ILE A 226 -14.70 18.49 5.02
N LYS A 227 -14.80 19.76 5.39
CA LYS A 227 -14.66 20.17 6.79
C LYS A 227 -15.72 19.52 7.65
N ILE A 228 -15.27 19.03 8.80
CA ILE A 228 -16.15 18.54 9.86
C ILE A 228 -16.64 19.74 10.65
N GLU A 229 -17.82 19.63 11.28
CA GLU A 229 -18.36 20.62 12.21
C GLU A 229 -17.37 20.91 13.34
N ASP A 230 -17.38 22.16 13.84
CA ASP A 230 -16.39 22.62 14.81
C ASP A 230 -16.39 21.78 16.08
N ALA A 231 -15.19 21.40 16.51
CA ALA A 231 -14.92 20.78 17.79
C ALA A 231 -14.52 21.84 18.83
N ALA A 232 -14.53 21.44 20.10
CA ALA A 232 -14.06 22.28 21.18
C ALA A 232 -13.35 21.45 22.27
N ILE A 233 -12.28 21.98 22.85
CA ILE A 233 -11.67 21.42 24.06
C ILE A 233 -12.68 21.57 25.20
N ALA A 234 -13.16 20.46 25.73
CA ALA A 234 -14.24 20.42 26.71
C ALA A 234 -13.78 20.10 28.14
N THR A 235 -12.54 19.64 28.31
CA THR A 235 -11.97 19.29 29.62
C THR A 235 -10.75 20.12 29.94
N GLU A 236 -10.61 20.49 31.20
CA GLU A 236 -9.38 21.07 31.74
C GLU A 236 -8.30 20.00 31.96
N GLY A 237 -7.07 20.44 32.26
CA GLY A 237 -5.92 19.59 32.53
C GLY A 237 -5.09 19.28 31.28
N LYS A 238 -3.88 18.76 31.52
CA LYS A 238 -2.90 18.48 30.46
C LYS A 238 -3.03 17.04 30.01
N ASP A 239 -3.37 16.84 28.75
CA ASP A 239 -3.49 15.52 28.15
C ASP A 239 -2.57 15.38 26.95
N VAL A 240 -1.89 14.25 26.86
CA VAL A 240 -0.96 13.91 25.79
C VAL A 240 -1.32 12.57 25.17
N VAL A 241 -1.47 12.51 23.87
CA VAL A 241 -1.60 11.26 23.12
C VAL A 241 -0.44 11.12 22.15
N VAL A 242 0.29 10.01 22.23
CA VAL A 242 1.29 9.60 21.26
C VAL A 242 0.72 8.44 20.46
N LEU A 243 0.47 8.66 19.17
CA LEU A 243 0.06 7.63 18.21
C LEU A 243 1.28 7.16 17.44
N VAL A 244 1.66 5.90 17.60
CA VAL A 244 2.68 5.26 16.79
C VAL A 244 2.00 4.44 15.69
N ILE A 245 2.20 4.85 14.44
CA ILE A 245 1.71 4.11 13.28
C ILE A 245 2.80 3.14 12.83
N GLY A 246 2.52 1.83 13.00
CA GLY A 246 3.39 0.76 12.54
C GLY A 246 3.22 0.51 11.05
N GLU A 247 4.28 0.08 10.40
CA GLU A 247 4.32 -0.32 8.99
C GLU A 247 4.39 -1.85 8.88
N SER A 248 3.46 -2.45 8.13
CA SER A 248 3.46 -3.90 7.81
C SER A 248 3.54 -4.83 9.03
N ALA A 249 3.17 -4.37 10.23
CA ALA A 249 3.25 -5.17 11.44
C ALA A 249 2.02 -6.06 11.59
N ARG A 250 2.22 -7.39 11.53
CA ARG A 250 1.14 -8.37 11.65
C ARG A 250 1.02 -8.92 13.07
N LYS A 251 -0.20 -9.06 13.57
CA LYS A 251 -0.52 -9.59 14.90
C LYS A 251 0.17 -10.94 15.21
N ALA A 252 0.24 -11.81 14.21
CA ALA A 252 0.70 -13.18 14.35
C ALA A 252 2.15 -13.35 14.84
N ASN A 253 2.99 -12.30 14.77
CA ASN A 253 4.38 -12.33 15.23
C ASN A 253 4.62 -11.54 16.53
N PHE A 254 3.56 -11.11 17.22
CA PHE A 254 3.67 -10.46 18.52
C PHE A 254 3.40 -11.47 19.64
N SER A 255 4.35 -11.63 20.58
CA SER A 255 4.18 -12.50 21.76
C SER A 255 3.03 -12.04 22.66
N LEU A 256 2.67 -10.76 22.65
CA LEU A 256 1.48 -10.21 23.32
C LEU A 256 0.16 -10.87 22.87
N TYR A 257 0.12 -11.45 21.68
CA TYR A 257 -1.04 -12.18 21.13
C TYR A 257 -0.82 -13.70 21.10
N GLY A 258 0.17 -14.21 21.82
CA GLY A 258 0.43 -15.65 21.98
C GLY A 258 1.38 -16.24 20.94
N TYR A 259 2.16 -15.42 20.24
CA TYR A 259 3.25 -15.94 19.41
C TYR A 259 4.31 -16.65 20.25
N GLU A 260 4.86 -17.75 19.74
CA GLU A 260 5.75 -18.64 20.50
C GLU A 260 7.12 -18.02 20.86
N ARG A 261 7.59 -17.06 20.03
CA ARG A 261 8.83 -16.32 20.29
C ARG A 261 8.53 -15.08 21.12
N ASP A 262 9.41 -14.77 22.05
CA ASP A 262 9.32 -13.59 22.90
C ASP A 262 9.74 -12.33 22.15
N THR A 263 8.87 -11.85 21.27
CA THR A 263 9.08 -10.67 20.42
C THR A 263 8.70 -9.35 21.10
N ASN A 264 8.04 -9.41 22.27
CA ASN A 264 7.61 -8.22 23.01
C ASN A 264 7.98 -8.27 24.51
N PRO A 265 9.27 -8.56 24.86
CA PRO A 265 9.67 -8.77 26.25
C PRO A 265 9.56 -7.51 27.12
N LYS A 266 9.70 -6.30 26.54
CA LYS A 266 9.62 -5.04 27.26
C LYS A 266 8.17 -4.61 27.46
N LEU A 267 7.35 -4.65 26.44
CA LEU A 267 5.92 -4.29 26.52
C LEU A 267 5.13 -5.21 27.47
N GLN A 268 5.53 -6.48 27.62
CA GLN A 268 4.94 -7.36 28.62
C GLN A 268 5.18 -6.84 30.06
N GLN A 269 6.29 -6.16 30.31
CA GLN A 269 6.62 -5.55 31.61
C GLN A 269 5.90 -4.21 31.82
N ASP A 270 5.54 -3.52 30.72
CA ASP A 270 4.92 -2.20 30.76
C ASP A 270 3.43 -2.20 31.08
N SER A 271 2.81 -3.35 31.25
CA SER A 271 1.38 -3.50 31.54
C SER A 271 0.50 -2.89 30.43
N VAL A 272 0.89 -3.06 29.17
CA VAL A 272 0.11 -2.64 28.02
C VAL A 272 -1.12 -3.52 27.83
N THR A 273 -2.15 -2.97 27.18
CA THR A 273 -3.33 -3.74 26.72
C THR A 273 -3.23 -3.98 25.21
N ALA A 274 -3.27 -5.25 24.83
CA ALA A 274 -3.24 -5.68 23.43
C ALA A 274 -4.68 -6.04 22.97
N LEU A 275 -5.25 -5.24 22.08
CA LEU A 275 -6.60 -5.43 21.56
C LEU A 275 -6.57 -6.24 20.25
N THR A 276 -7.59 -7.08 20.04
CA THR A 276 -7.77 -7.77 18.74
C THR A 276 -8.23 -6.78 17.69
N ALA A 277 -7.46 -6.64 16.61
CA ALA A 277 -7.71 -5.62 15.60
C ALA A 277 -7.53 -6.11 14.16
N GLU A 278 -8.26 -5.47 13.25
CA GLU A 278 -8.08 -5.61 11.81
C GLU A 278 -7.86 -4.25 11.14
N SER A 279 -6.97 -4.23 10.16
CA SER A 279 -6.85 -3.09 9.26
C SER A 279 -8.02 -3.04 8.27
N ALA A 280 -8.41 -1.84 7.88
CA ALA A 280 -9.44 -1.63 6.85
C ALA A 280 -8.94 -2.06 5.46
N PHE A 281 -7.66 -1.88 5.21
CA PHE A 281 -6.98 -2.15 3.94
C PHE A 281 -5.70 -2.95 4.17
N THR A 282 -5.11 -3.43 3.10
CA THR A 282 -3.88 -4.25 3.11
C THR A 282 -2.69 -3.52 2.52
N TYR A 283 -2.68 -2.18 2.50
CA TYR A 283 -1.61 -1.34 1.95
C TYR A 283 -1.56 0.04 2.62
N THR A 284 -0.39 0.63 2.65
CA THR A 284 -0.02 1.77 3.49
C THR A 284 -0.91 2.99 3.32
N THR A 285 -1.10 3.50 2.09
CA THR A 285 -1.84 4.77 1.88
C THR A 285 -3.26 4.75 2.41
N ALA A 286 -3.97 3.64 2.22
CA ALA A 286 -5.35 3.51 2.70
C ALA A 286 -5.40 3.12 4.19
N GLY A 287 -4.45 2.31 4.66
CA GLY A 287 -4.31 1.95 6.07
C GLY A 287 -4.04 3.17 6.94
N VAL A 288 -3.05 3.99 6.58
CA VAL A 288 -2.74 5.25 7.29
C VAL A 288 -3.93 6.20 7.29
N LYS A 289 -4.62 6.36 6.12
CA LYS A 289 -5.86 7.16 6.09
C LYS A 289 -6.90 6.62 7.06
N ALA A 290 -7.14 5.31 7.09
CA ALA A 290 -8.14 4.71 7.95
C ALA A 290 -7.84 4.89 9.46
N ILE A 291 -6.56 4.95 9.86
CA ILE A 291 -6.14 5.23 11.24
C ILE A 291 -6.56 6.63 11.69
N ILE A 292 -6.50 7.61 10.79
CA ILE A 292 -6.75 9.03 11.11
C ILE A 292 -8.08 9.56 10.58
N ASP A 293 -8.92 8.71 9.97
CA ASP A 293 -10.27 9.04 9.52
C ASP A 293 -11.32 8.62 10.57
N HIS A 294 -12.48 9.26 10.56
CA HIS A 294 -13.53 9.01 11.54
C HIS A 294 -14.51 7.90 11.14
N LYS A 295 -14.53 7.47 9.89
CA LYS A 295 -15.45 6.43 9.39
C LYS A 295 -15.01 5.84 8.04
N PRO A 296 -15.49 4.61 7.70
CA PRO A 296 -15.18 3.95 6.42
C PRO A 296 -16.06 4.49 5.28
N VAL A 297 -15.64 5.62 4.68
CA VAL A 297 -16.33 6.24 3.54
C VAL A 297 -15.35 6.66 2.44
N ASP A 298 -15.86 6.79 1.22
CA ASP A 298 -15.06 7.20 0.06
C ASP A 298 -14.80 8.71 0.02
N GLU A 299 -15.58 9.52 0.72
CA GLU A 299 -15.36 10.95 0.84
C GLU A 299 -14.10 11.25 1.62
N LEU A 300 -13.42 12.34 1.26
CA LEU A 300 -12.30 12.86 2.02
C LEU A 300 -12.82 13.92 3.00
N TYR A 301 -13.08 13.48 4.21
CA TYR A 301 -13.35 14.37 5.33
C TYR A 301 -12.04 14.88 5.94
N GLU A 302 -12.14 15.96 6.70
CA GLU A 302 -11.03 16.48 7.49
C GLU A 302 -10.49 15.40 8.43
N LEU A 303 -9.18 15.13 8.35
CA LEU A 303 -8.54 14.04 9.07
C LEU A 303 -8.14 14.48 10.49
N LEU A 304 -8.01 13.52 11.40
CA LEU A 304 -7.77 13.76 12.83
C LEU A 304 -6.66 14.78 13.13
N PRO A 305 -5.47 14.74 12.52
CA PRO A 305 -4.44 15.74 12.80
C PRO A 305 -4.87 17.15 12.41
N ASN A 306 -5.52 17.32 11.24
CA ASN A 306 -6.00 18.62 10.76
C ASN A 306 -7.13 19.14 11.65
N TYR A 307 -8.05 18.25 12.02
CA TYR A 307 -9.20 18.55 12.88
C TYR A 307 -8.77 18.99 14.28
N LEU A 308 -7.85 18.25 14.91
CA LEU A 308 -7.30 18.60 16.22
C LEU A 308 -6.50 19.90 16.19
N TYR A 309 -5.67 20.09 15.15
CA TYR A 309 -4.89 21.33 15.00
C TYR A 309 -5.80 22.55 14.87
N ARG A 310 -6.86 22.45 14.09
CA ARG A 310 -7.86 23.53 13.95
C ARG A 310 -8.63 23.79 15.26
N THR A 311 -8.77 22.77 16.11
CA THR A 311 -9.44 22.89 17.42
C THR A 311 -8.54 23.54 18.49
N GLY A 312 -7.23 23.73 18.22
CA GLY A 312 -6.28 24.32 19.16
C GLY A 312 -5.45 23.30 19.95
N VAL A 313 -5.53 22.03 19.62
CA VAL A 313 -4.59 20.99 20.10
C VAL A 313 -3.24 21.20 19.42
N ASP A 314 -2.14 21.08 20.15
CA ASP A 314 -0.80 21.08 19.53
C ASP A 314 -0.54 19.74 18.85
N VAL A 315 -0.37 19.76 17.54
CA VAL A 315 -0.20 18.55 16.73
C VAL A 315 1.20 18.50 16.15
N VAL A 316 1.90 17.37 16.38
CA VAL A 316 3.24 17.09 15.84
C VAL A 316 3.19 15.80 15.05
N TRP A 317 3.78 15.78 13.87
CA TRP A 317 3.94 14.56 13.04
C TRP A 317 5.41 14.37 12.68
N ARG A 318 5.98 13.23 13.07
CA ARG A 318 7.31 12.79 12.66
C ARG A 318 7.19 11.55 11.78
N SER A 319 7.85 11.52 10.61
CA SER A 319 7.69 10.42 9.66
C SER A 319 8.99 9.97 9.00
N ASN A 320 9.24 8.66 9.03
CA ASN A 320 10.20 7.96 8.16
C ASN A 320 9.49 7.12 7.08
N ASN A 321 8.21 7.37 6.86
CA ASN A 321 7.41 6.62 5.90
C ASN A 321 6.73 7.57 4.90
N TRP A 322 5.94 7.01 4.01
CA TRP A 322 5.15 7.72 3.01
C TRP A 322 3.68 7.24 3.07
N GLY A 323 2.81 7.82 2.27
CA GLY A 323 1.42 7.37 2.12
C GLY A 323 0.42 8.09 3.02
N GLN A 324 0.86 9.00 3.91
CA GLN A 324 -0.06 9.85 4.64
C GLN A 324 -0.80 10.80 3.68
N PRO A 325 -2.09 11.07 3.93
CA PRO A 325 -2.84 12.11 3.23
C PRO A 325 -2.26 13.51 3.50
N PRO A 326 -2.68 14.55 2.77
CA PRO A 326 -2.26 15.92 3.04
C PRO A 326 -2.53 16.34 4.48
N LEU A 327 -1.51 16.87 5.16
CA LEU A 327 -1.57 17.37 6.53
C LEU A 327 -1.49 18.89 6.53
N HIS A 328 -2.44 19.55 7.18
CA HIS A 328 -2.52 21.01 7.33
C HIS A 328 -2.15 21.44 8.76
N ILE A 329 -0.97 21.02 9.21
CA ILE A 329 -0.42 21.25 10.55
C ILE A 329 0.92 21.99 10.46
N ALA A 330 1.29 22.72 11.51
CA ALA A 330 2.52 23.51 11.49
C ALA A 330 3.80 22.69 11.77
N LYS A 331 3.68 21.58 12.51
CA LYS A 331 4.83 20.78 12.99
C LYS A 331 4.85 19.41 12.32
N TYR A 332 5.26 19.39 11.05
CA TYR A 332 5.55 18.16 10.31
C TYR A 332 7.06 18.05 10.12
N TYR A 333 7.62 16.91 10.51
CA TYR A 333 9.06 16.62 10.39
C TYR A 333 9.26 15.35 9.56
N SER A 334 9.87 15.52 8.39
CA SER A 334 10.37 14.43 7.57
C SER A 334 11.65 13.82 8.17
N MET A 335 12.12 12.72 7.60
CA MET A 335 13.41 12.14 7.98
C MET A 335 14.58 13.14 7.77
N GLU A 336 14.52 13.95 6.75
CA GLU A 336 15.51 15.00 6.47
C GLU A 336 15.52 16.06 7.55
N ASP A 337 14.34 16.52 7.99
CA ASP A 337 14.22 17.51 9.09
C ASP A 337 14.72 16.92 10.41
N LEU A 338 14.43 15.64 10.67
CA LEU A 338 14.88 14.96 11.90
C LEU A 338 16.41 14.78 11.94
N LYS A 339 17.06 14.50 10.79
CA LYS A 339 18.53 14.46 10.69
C LYS A 339 19.18 15.79 11.01
N GLU A 340 18.54 16.90 10.64
CA GLU A 340 19.02 18.25 10.98
C GLU A 340 18.81 18.56 12.47
N LEU A 341 17.70 18.10 13.05
CA LEU A 341 17.38 18.29 14.46
C LEU A 341 18.23 17.41 15.39
N PHE A 342 18.49 16.16 14.99
CA PHE A 342 19.20 15.15 15.78
C PHE A 342 20.42 14.61 15.02
N PRO A 343 21.48 15.42 14.81
CA PRO A 343 22.61 15.03 13.97
C PRO A 343 23.45 13.87 14.53
N GLU A 344 23.35 13.60 15.83
CA GLU A 344 24.04 12.48 16.51
C GLU A 344 23.24 11.17 16.49
N ALA A 345 21.95 11.22 16.14
CA ALA A 345 21.10 10.04 16.08
C ALA A 345 21.34 9.23 14.81
N ASP A 346 21.23 7.89 14.90
CA ASP A 346 21.34 7.04 13.73
C ASP A 346 20.08 7.09 12.86
N ALA A 347 20.15 7.91 11.83
CA ALA A 347 19.07 8.10 10.86
C ALA A 347 18.89 6.93 9.87
N SER A 348 19.62 5.81 10.04
CA SER A 348 19.41 4.59 9.25
C SER A 348 18.17 3.82 9.71
N TYR A 349 17.69 4.09 10.93
CA TYR A 349 16.59 3.38 11.57
C TYR A 349 15.53 4.34 12.10
N ASP A 350 14.35 3.80 12.40
CA ASP A 350 13.22 4.60 12.90
C ASP A 350 13.41 5.16 14.32
N GLY A 351 14.46 4.75 15.05
CA GLY A 351 14.78 5.26 16.38
C GLY A 351 14.82 6.79 16.45
N ILE A 352 15.28 7.44 15.40
CA ILE A 352 15.33 8.91 15.33
C ILE A 352 13.96 9.59 15.47
N LEU A 353 12.85 8.91 15.15
CA LEU A 353 11.50 9.45 15.35
C LEU A 353 11.16 9.64 16.84
N PHE A 354 11.84 8.90 17.70
CA PHE A 354 11.58 8.77 19.14
C PHE A 354 12.52 9.62 19.99
N GLU A 355 13.50 10.29 19.36
CA GLU A 355 14.48 11.13 20.05
C GLU A 355 13.82 12.33 20.72
N GLU A 356 14.20 12.60 21.99
CA GLU A 356 13.75 13.75 22.78
C GLU A 356 12.23 13.98 22.72
N LEU A 357 11.44 12.90 22.80
CA LEU A 357 9.98 12.99 22.71
C LEU A 357 9.38 13.69 23.94
N ASP A 358 9.90 13.41 25.13
CA ASP A 358 9.54 14.05 26.40
C ASP A 358 9.80 15.55 26.34
N GLU A 359 10.98 15.97 25.84
CA GLU A 359 11.29 17.39 25.68
C GLU A 359 10.38 18.09 24.66
N GLN A 360 10.02 17.39 23.57
CA GLN A 360 9.05 17.91 22.61
C GLN A 360 7.68 18.09 23.25
N ILE A 361 7.23 17.12 24.04
CA ILE A 361 5.96 17.19 24.79
C ILE A 361 6.01 18.37 25.78
N LEU A 362 7.05 18.49 26.58
CA LEU A 362 7.22 19.57 27.54
C LEU A 362 7.28 20.95 26.87
N ARG A 363 7.88 21.05 25.68
CA ARG A 363 7.85 22.30 24.88
C ARG A 363 6.42 22.63 24.45
N SER A 364 5.66 21.65 24.00
CA SER A 364 4.27 21.79 23.55
C SER A 364 3.35 22.21 24.71
N LEU A 365 3.49 21.58 25.89
CA LEU A 365 2.70 21.84 27.09
C LEU A 365 2.94 23.22 27.74
N LYS A 366 3.94 24.01 27.28
CA LYS A 366 4.10 25.41 27.70
C LYS A 366 3.05 26.34 27.11
N ALA A 367 2.47 25.99 25.97
CA ALA A 367 1.52 26.82 25.23
C ALA A 367 0.15 26.17 25.04
N HIS A 368 0.05 24.86 25.18
CA HIS A 368 -1.16 24.08 24.92
C HIS A 368 -1.36 23.03 26.01
N ASP A 369 -2.59 22.86 26.49
CA ASP A 369 -2.93 21.84 27.47
C ASP A 369 -3.18 20.47 26.82
N LYS A 370 -3.44 20.43 25.53
CA LYS A 370 -3.72 19.20 24.76
C LYS A 370 -2.67 19.03 23.66
N VAL A 371 -2.03 17.86 23.64
CA VAL A 371 -0.94 17.54 22.71
C VAL A 371 -1.22 16.21 22.03
N PHE A 372 -1.09 16.17 20.71
CA PHE A 372 -1.20 14.97 19.89
C PHE A 372 0.06 14.81 19.05
N ILE A 373 0.79 13.72 19.24
CA ILE A 373 2.01 13.41 18.49
C ILE A 373 1.81 12.14 17.70
N VAL A 374 2.19 12.16 16.43
CA VAL A 374 2.19 10.98 15.55
C VAL A 374 3.62 10.62 15.17
N LEU A 375 3.99 9.37 15.39
CA LEU A 375 5.27 8.77 14.99
C LEU A 375 4.97 7.71 13.90
N HIS A 376 5.27 8.04 12.65
CA HIS A 376 4.95 7.20 11.49
C HIS A 376 6.19 6.43 11.04
N THR A 377 6.25 5.13 11.39
CA THR A 377 7.41 4.25 11.23
C THR A 377 7.46 3.53 9.88
N SER A 378 8.61 2.93 9.55
CA SER A 378 8.82 2.08 8.37
C SER A 378 9.43 0.71 8.70
N ILE A 379 9.46 0.31 9.97
CA ILE A 379 10.30 -0.78 10.50
C ILE A 379 10.08 -2.11 9.79
N SER A 380 8.85 -2.62 9.71
CA SER A 380 8.58 -3.96 9.20
C SER A 380 8.30 -4.02 7.70
N HIS A 381 8.66 -2.96 6.94
CA HIS A 381 8.49 -2.93 5.49
C HIS A 381 9.51 -3.81 4.77
N GLY A 382 9.01 -4.77 3.97
CA GLY A 382 9.83 -5.67 3.15
C GLY A 382 10.41 -5.03 1.88
N PRO A 383 11.21 -5.75 1.11
CA PRO A 383 11.65 -7.14 1.30
C PRO A 383 12.92 -7.30 2.13
N LYS A 384 13.57 -6.21 2.55
CA LYS A 384 14.86 -6.23 3.26
C LYS A 384 14.70 -6.02 4.76
N TYR A 385 13.91 -6.85 5.43
CA TYR A 385 13.66 -6.74 6.88
C TYR A 385 14.96 -6.65 7.69
N TYR A 386 16.02 -7.38 7.29
CA TYR A 386 17.33 -7.40 7.96
C TYR A 386 18.06 -6.04 7.99
N GLN A 387 17.59 -5.04 7.22
CA GLN A 387 18.12 -3.67 7.20
C GLN A 387 17.26 -2.69 7.99
N LYS A 388 16.23 -3.16 8.70
CA LYS A 388 15.23 -2.30 9.36
C LYS A 388 15.44 -2.19 10.87
N TYR A 389 16.45 -2.83 11.42
CA TYR A 389 16.80 -2.80 12.84
C TYR A 389 18.32 -2.75 13.02
N PRO A 390 18.83 -2.13 14.12
CA PRO A 390 20.23 -2.20 14.52
C PRO A 390 20.68 -3.62 14.83
N GLY A 391 21.97 -3.92 14.63
CA GLY A 391 22.52 -5.27 14.82
C GLY A 391 22.33 -5.87 16.22
N GLU A 392 22.17 -5.05 17.24
CA GLU A 392 21.87 -5.48 18.61
C GLU A 392 20.48 -6.12 18.78
N PHE A 393 19.57 -5.90 17.82
CA PHE A 393 18.25 -6.52 17.74
C PHE A 393 18.21 -7.74 16.82
N GLU A 394 19.35 -8.21 16.30
CA GLU A 394 19.44 -9.44 15.51
C GLU A 394 19.48 -10.69 16.41
N GLU A 395 18.41 -10.95 17.16
CA GLU A 395 18.28 -12.06 18.09
C GLU A 395 18.15 -13.41 17.35
N TRP A 396 17.28 -13.45 16.35
CA TRP A 396 17.04 -14.69 15.59
C TRP A 396 17.86 -14.72 14.31
N THR A 397 18.76 -15.72 14.21
CA THR A 397 19.65 -15.96 13.08
C THR A 397 19.55 -17.40 12.56
N PRO A 398 19.97 -17.68 11.32
CA PRO A 398 20.37 -16.71 10.28
C PRO A 398 19.17 -15.98 9.67
N VAL A 399 19.41 -14.77 9.17
CA VAL A 399 18.37 -13.93 8.53
C VAL A 399 18.34 -14.05 7.02
N CYS A 400 17.22 -13.69 6.41
CA CYS A 400 17.08 -13.60 4.96
C CYS A 400 17.70 -12.28 4.44
N THR A 401 18.77 -12.37 3.66
CA THR A 401 19.45 -11.23 3.06
C THR A 401 19.17 -11.04 1.57
N THR A 402 18.31 -11.90 0.98
CA THR A 402 17.89 -11.78 -0.42
C THR A 402 16.53 -11.12 -0.55
N VAL A 403 16.37 -10.28 -1.56
CA VAL A 403 15.08 -9.70 -1.93
C VAL A 403 14.14 -10.69 -2.61
N GLU A 404 14.66 -11.82 -3.10
CA GLU A 404 13.88 -12.89 -3.72
C GLU A 404 13.38 -13.86 -2.63
N MET A 405 12.44 -13.39 -1.80
CA MET A 405 11.96 -14.07 -0.58
C MET A 405 11.51 -15.52 -0.84
N SER A 406 10.90 -15.79 -2.00
CA SER A 406 10.47 -17.15 -2.39
C SER A 406 11.63 -18.15 -2.59
N LYS A 407 12.87 -17.67 -2.76
CA LYS A 407 14.09 -18.50 -2.88
C LYS A 407 14.79 -18.69 -1.55
N ALA A 408 14.44 -17.90 -0.55
CA ALA A 408 15.01 -18.03 0.79
C ALA A 408 14.38 -19.19 1.56
N LYS A 409 15.08 -19.67 2.59
CA LYS A 409 14.42 -20.54 3.58
C LYS A 409 13.42 -19.66 4.36
N ARG A 410 12.17 -20.11 4.44
CA ARG A 410 11.11 -19.36 5.13
C ARG A 410 11.48 -18.99 6.55
N GLN A 411 12.20 -19.88 7.27
CA GLN A 411 12.65 -19.61 8.63
C GLN A 411 13.59 -18.39 8.72
N HIS A 412 14.49 -18.19 7.75
CA HIS A 412 15.37 -17.02 7.71
C HIS A 412 14.60 -15.72 7.45
N LEU A 413 13.50 -15.80 6.68
CA LEU A 413 12.62 -14.68 6.46
C LEU A 413 11.87 -14.30 7.74
N ILE A 414 11.31 -15.31 8.44
CA ILE A 414 10.64 -15.14 9.73
C ILE A 414 11.62 -14.56 10.77
N ASN A 415 12.87 -15.06 10.82
CA ASN A 415 13.90 -14.54 11.72
C ASN A 415 14.13 -13.04 11.51
N ALA A 416 14.33 -12.62 10.24
CA ALA A 416 14.54 -11.22 9.93
C ALA A 416 13.32 -10.35 10.29
N TYR A 417 12.11 -10.87 10.06
CA TYR A 417 10.87 -10.18 10.40
C TYR A 417 10.65 -10.07 11.92
N ASP A 418 10.87 -11.14 12.67
CA ASP A 418 10.73 -11.15 14.14
C ASP A 418 11.70 -10.18 14.81
N ASN A 419 12.91 -10.02 14.27
CA ASN A 419 13.86 -9.00 14.73
C ASN A 419 13.31 -7.58 14.54
N THR A 420 12.51 -7.31 13.49
CA THR A 420 11.83 -6.02 13.34
C THR A 420 10.77 -5.80 14.41
N ILE A 421 10.07 -6.85 14.82
CA ILE A 421 9.07 -6.77 15.90
C ILE A 421 9.74 -6.56 17.26
N LEU A 422 10.87 -7.21 17.51
CA LEU A 422 11.68 -6.98 18.70
C LEU A 422 12.19 -5.52 18.78
N TYR A 423 12.59 -4.96 17.65
CA TYR A 423 12.97 -3.55 17.60
C TYR A 423 11.78 -2.62 17.79
N THR A 424 10.61 -2.95 17.25
CA THR A 424 9.35 -2.23 17.52
C THR A 424 9.02 -2.24 19.02
N ASP A 425 9.15 -3.40 19.69
CA ASP A 425 8.98 -3.52 21.15
C ASP A 425 9.87 -2.55 21.92
N HIS A 426 11.16 -2.47 21.55
CA HIS A 426 12.09 -1.53 22.16
C HIS A 426 11.67 -0.07 21.99
N LEU A 427 11.24 0.33 20.78
CA LEU A 427 10.85 1.71 20.51
C LEU A 427 9.54 2.10 21.22
N LEU A 428 8.56 1.22 21.25
CA LEU A 428 7.31 1.46 22.01
C LEU A 428 7.57 1.55 23.50
N HIS A 429 8.42 0.70 24.05
CA HIS A 429 8.88 0.81 25.44
C HIS A 429 9.55 2.17 25.70
N SER A 430 10.40 2.66 24.80
CA SER A 430 11.04 3.96 24.98
C SER A 430 10.04 5.11 25.01
N VAL A 431 8.94 5.05 24.25
CA VAL A 431 7.83 6.01 24.36
C VAL A 431 7.22 5.96 25.75
N ILE A 432 6.93 4.76 26.25
CA ILE A 432 6.31 4.59 27.57
C ILE A 432 7.20 5.14 28.66
N GLU A 433 8.51 4.87 28.62
CA GLU A 433 9.47 5.42 29.59
C GLU A 433 9.49 6.96 29.55
N GLN A 434 9.58 7.55 28.36
CA GLN A 434 9.53 9.01 28.22
C GLN A 434 8.19 9.61 28.70
N LEU A 435 7.07 8.93 28.51
CA LEU A 435 5.77 9.37 29.05
C LEU A 435 5.68 9.24 30.57
N ARG A 436 6.38 8.28 31.18
CA ARG A 436 6.48 8.15 32.66
C ARG A 436 7.27 9.26 33.31
N GLU A 437 8.22 9.85 32.60
CA GLU A 437 9.03 10.98 33.09
C GLU A 437 8.28 12.33 33.07
N LEU A 438 7.07 12.39 32.49
CA LEU A 438 6.25 13.61 32.46
C LEU A 438 5.75 13.97 33.87
N PRO A 439 5.50 15.27 34.16
CA PRO A 439 4.95 15.70 35.43
C PRO A 439 3.64 14.99 35.80
N GLU A 440 3.40 14.78 37.11
CA GLU A 440 2.23 14.03 37.62
C GLU A 440 0.88 14.65 37.22
N ASP A 441 0.84 15.95 36.89
CA ASP A 441 -0.35 16.65 36.41
C ASP A 441 -0.64 16.42 34.93
N VAL A 442 0.21 15.69 34.22
CA VAL A 442 0.06 15.35 32.82
C VAL A 442 -0.48 13.92 32.68
N ARG A 443 -1.66 13.79 32.12
CA ARG A 443 -2.21 12.48 31.74
C ARG A 443 -1.76 12.12 30.32
N SER A 444 -1.21 10.94 30.13
CA SER A 444 -0.65 10.52 28.86
C SER A 444 -1.13 9.13 28.42
N CYS A 445 -1.15 8.93 27.11
CA CYS A 445 -1.53 7.68 26.46
C CYS A 445 -0.62 7.41 25.24
N MET A 446 -0.20 6.17 25.09
CA MET A 446 0.39 5.66 23.85
C MET A 446 -0.60 4.71 23.15
N LEU A 447 -0.82 4.94 21.86
CA LEU A 447 -1.53 4.04 20.95
C LEU A 447 -0.53 3.55 19.90
N PHE A 448 -0.43 2.23 19.71
CA PHE A 448 0.27 1.64 18.57
C PHE A 448 -0.71 0.88 17.71
N VAL A 449 -0.77 1.23 16.42
CA VAL A 449 -1.64 0.61 15.43
C VAL A 449 -0.88 0.44 14.14
N SER A 450 -0.85 -0.76 13.56
CA SER A 450 -0.27 -0.97 12.25
C SER A 450 -1.22 -0.52 11.13
N ASP A 451 -0.64 -0.06 10.04
CA ASP A 451 -1.38 0.33 8.83
C ASP A 451 -1.97 -0.89 8.11
N HIS A 452 -1.25 -2.00 8.06
CA HIS A 452 -1.67 -3.32 7.58
C HIS A 452 -0.75 -4.42 8.13
N GLY A 453 -1.04 -5.67 7.79
CA GLY A 453 -0.17 -6.81 8.08
C GLY A 453 0.69 -7.21 6.88
N GLU A 454 1.33 -8.41 6.96
CA GLU A 454 2.34 -8.87 6.00
C GLU A 454 2.29 -10.38 5.80
N SER A 455 2.41 -10.87 4.56
CA SER A 455 2.58 -12.29 4.25
C SER A 455 4.04 -12.67 4.16
N LEU A 456 4.44 -13.72 4.88
CA LEU A 456 5.82 -14.24 4.93
C LEU A 456 5.94 -15.65 4.32
N GLY A 457 5.28 -15.88 3.18
CA GLY A 457 5.32 -17.15 2.45
C GLY A 457 4.19 -18.12 2.78
N GLU A 458 3.15 -17.70 3.52
CA GLU A 458 1.94 -18.49 3.72
C GLU A 458 1.26 -18.71 2.38
N SER A 459 0.94 -19.98 2.07
CA SER A 459 0.41 -20.38 0.75
C SER A 459 1.24 -19.88 -0.44
N GLY A 460 2.55 -19.64 -0.22
CA GLY A 460 3.45 -19.10 -1.25
C GLY A 460 3.28 -17.60 -1.53
N MET A 461 2.51 -16.88 -0.72
CA MET A 461 2.32 -15.45 -0.84
C MET A 461 3.32 -14.67 0.01
N TYR A 462 3.79 -13.53 -0.49
CA TYR A 462 4.74 -12.65 0.15
C TYR A 462 4.28 -11.21 0.02
N MET A 463 4.68 -10.36 0.94
CA MET A 463 4.30 -8.95 0.96
C MET A 463 2.79 -8.74 1.26
N HIS A 464 2.27 -7.60 0.89
CA HIS A 464 0.92 -7.12 1.16
C HIS A 464 0.26 -6.54 -0.12
N GLY A 465 -0.91 -5.90 -0.01
CA GLY A 465 -1.57 -5.23 -1.13
C GLY A 465 -2.52 -6.13 -1.93
N MET A 466 -2.98 -7.24 -1.36
CA MET A 466 -4.09 -8.00 -1.92
C MET A 466 -5.43 -7.38 -1.48
N PRO A 467 -6.47 -7.38 -2.33
CA PRO A 467 -7.80 -6.98 -1.88
C PRO A 467 -8.20 -7.74 -0.61
N LYS A 468 -8.68 -7.04 0.42
CA LYS A 468 -8.99 -7.64 1.74
C LYS A 468 -9.91 -8.85 1.64
N SER A 469 -10.84 -8.87 0.67
CA SER A 469 -11.76 -9.99 0.43
C SER A 469 -11.08 -11.30 -0.01
N SER A 470 -9.84 -11.23 -0.51
CA SER A 470 -9.05 -12.36 -0.98
C SER A 470 -7.68 -12.48 -0.31
N ALA A 471 -7.33 -11.51 0.54
CA ALA A 471 -6.08 -11.50 1.27
C ALA A 471 -6.08 -12.54 2.40
N PRO A 472 -4.94 -13.19 2.68
CA PRO A 472 -4.79 -13.96 3.90
C PRO A 472 -4.89 -13.06 5.13
N ALA A 473 -5.38 -13.59 6.25
CA ALA A 473 -5.54 -12.86 7.50
C ALA A 473 -4.26 -12.15 7.96
N TYR A 474 -3.10 -12.71 7.66
CA TYR A 474 -1.79 -12.11 7.92
C TYR A 474 -1.60 -10.71 7.32
N GLN A 475 -2.33 -10.33 6.27
CA GLN A 475 -2.25 -9.00 5.65
C GLN A 475 -3.20 -7.96 6.26
N TYR A 476 -4.15 -8.37 7.13
CA TYR A 476 -5.09 -7.44 7.75
C TYR A 476 -5.32 -7.65 9.25
N GLU A 477 -4.92 -8.77 9.86
CA GLU A 477 -4.88 -8.89 11.32
C GLU A 477 -3.65 -8.17 11.87
N ILE A 478 -3.88 -7.07 12.59
CA ILE A 478 -2.86 -6.13 13.03
C ILE A 478 -2.80 -6.04 14.57
N PRO A 479 -1.67 -5.65 15.16
CA PRO A 479 -1.61 -5.26 16.55
C PRO A 479 -2.30 -3.90 16.76
N PHE A 480 -3.00 -3.80 17.89
CA PHE A 480 -3.51 -2.55 18.45
C PHE A 480 -3.16 -2.54 19.93
N ILE A 481 -2.16 -1.76 20.33
CA ILE A 481 -1.58 -1.76 21.67
C ILE A 481 -1.81 -0.42 22.33
N VAL A 482 -2.24 -0.45 23.60
CA VAL A 482 -2.60 0.74 24.38
C VAL A 482 -1.84 0.74 25.69
N TRP A 483 -1.25 1.89 26.03
CA TRP A 483 -0.72 2.19 27.36
C TRP A 483 -1.25 3.53 27.86
N ARG A 484 -1.47 3.65 29.18
CA ARG A 484 -1.97 4.88 29.82
C ARG A 484 -1.22 5.13 31.13
N SER A 485 -0.94 6.41 31.43
CA SER A 485 -0.30 6.81 32.70
C SER A 485 -1.25 6.82 33.91
N ASP A 486 -2.56 6.99 33.68
CA ASP A 486 -3.55 7.19 34.74
C ASP A 486 -4.04 5.89 35.39
N ASN A 487 -3.50 4.72 35.02
CA ASN A 487 -3.91 3.43 35.51
C ASN A 487 -5.45 3.24 35.53
N ALA A 488 -6.16 4.00 34.74
CA ALA A 488 -7.61 3.91 34.64
C ALA A 488 -7.99 2.51 34.14
N PRO A 489 -8.87 1.83 34.85
CA PRO A 489 -8.92 0.38 34.79
C PRO A 489 -9.46 -0.16 33.49
N THR A 490 -10.09 0.61 32.61
CA THR A 490 -10.89 -0.05 31.60
C THR A 490 -10.80 0.58 30.22
N LEU A 491 -10.31 -0.26 29.33
CA LEU A 491 -10.77 -0.25 27.95
C LEU A 491 -12.12 -0.97 27.91
N LYS A 492 -13.00 -0.55 27.00
CA LYS A 492 -14.26 -1.26 26.75
C LYS A 492 -13.97 -2.70 26.32
N GLU A 493 -14.81 -3.63 26.75
CA GLU A 493 -14.79 -4.99 26.22
C GLU A 493 -15.34 -4.96 24.79
N LEU A 494 -14.43 -4.99 23.82
CA LEU A 494 -14.74 -4.99 22.40
C LEU A 494 -14.20 -6.29 21.79
N ASP A 495 -15.06 -7.04 21.11
CA ASP A 495 -14.66 -8.29 20.44
C ASP A 495 -13.61 -8.03 19.35
N MET A 496 -13.75 -6.92 18.62
CA MET A 496 -12.87 -6.52 17.53
C MET A 496 -12.81 -5.00 17.44
N VAL A 497 -11.61 -4.45 17.30
CA VAL A 497 -11.41 -3.04 16.97
C VAL A 497 -10.87 -2.89 15.55
N GLY A 498 -10.98 -1.71 14.99
CA GLY A 498 -10.40 -1.36 13.70
C GLY A 498 -9.69 -0.01 13.77
N GLN A 499 -9.05 0.36 12.70
CA GLN A 499 -8.27 1.59 12.60
C GLN A 499 -9.08 2.86 12.87
N TYR A 500 -10.34 2.90 12.44
CA TYR A 500 -11.25 4.05 12.68
C TYR A 500 -11.54 4.33 14.18
N HIS A 501 -11.30 3.37 15.07
CA HIS A 501 -11.43 3.58 16.52
C HIS A 501 -10.43 4.61 17.05
N VAL A 502 -9.28 4.79 16.39
CA VAL A 502 -8.26 5.74 16.79
C VAL A 502 -8.81 7.16 16.86
N PHE A 503 -9.53 7.60 15.83
CA PHE A 503 -10.09 8.95 15.75
C PHE A 503 -10.95 9.30 16.99
N HIS A 504 -11.92 8.45 17.30
CA HIS A 504 -12.86 8.69 18.38
C HIS A 504 -12.21 8.50 19.77
N SER A 505 -11.27 7.58 19.89
CA SER A 505 -10.53 7.36 21.13
C SER A 505 -9.60 8.52 21.48
N VAL A 506 -8.92 9.08 20.47
CA VAL A 506 -8.07 10.27 20.68
C VAL A 506 -8.91 11.49 21.09
N LEU A 507 -10.07 11.72 20.46
CA LEU A 507 -10.99 12.78 20.88
C LEU A 507 -11.43 12.60 22.34
N ASN A 508 -11.79 11.38 22.72
CA ASN A 508 -12.22 11.08 24.08
C ASN A 508 -11.10 11.31 25.10
N PHE A 509 -9.88 10.78 24.82
CA PHE A 509 -8.75 10.92 25.75
C PHE A 509 -8.33 12.37 25.93
N LEU A 510 -8.27 13.16 24.85
CA LEU A 510 -7.93 14.57 24.90
C LEU A 510 -9.07 15.46 25.43
N GLY A 511 -10.26 14.89 25.71
CA GLY A 511 -11.41 15.65 26.17
C GLY A 511 -11.92 16.66 25.12
N VAL A 512 -11.85 16.30 23.85
CA VAL A 512 -12.33 17.14 22.74
C VAL A 512 -13.76 16.75 22.38
N TYR A 513 -14.68 17.68 22.63
CA TYR A 513 -16.06 17.55 22.14
C TYR A 513 -16.09 17.66 20.60
N SER A 514 -16.86 16.79 19.98
CA SER A 514 -17.10 16.82 18.54
C SER A 514 -18.51 16.32 18.21
N PRO A 515 -19.25 17.01 17.31
CA PRO A 515 -20.58 16.57 16.87
C PRO A 515 -20.57 15.21 16.16
N ILE A 516 -19.42 14.81 15.60
CA ILE A 516 -19.26 13.54 14.90
C ILE A 516 -18.70 12.42 15.79
N TYR A 517 -18.48 12.70 17.09
CA TYR A 517 -17.99 11.68 18.01
C TYR A 517 -18.94 10.49 18.07
N ASN A 518 -18.38 9.29 17.93
CA ASN A 518 -19.12 8.04 18.03
C ASN A 518 -18.60 7.23 19.23
N GLU A 519 -19.45 7.08 20.24
CA GLU A 519 -19.15 6.35 21.46
C GLU A 519 -18.85 4.86 21.21
N GLU A 520 -19.46 4.23 20.20
CA GLU A 520 -19.24 2.82 19.85
C GLU A 520 -17.83 2.59 19.25
N MET A 521 -17.24 3.65 18.68
CA MET A 521 -15.91 3.62 18.08
C MET A 521 -14.82 4.08 19.06
N ASN A 522 -15.17 4.38 20.31
CA ASN A 522 -14.21 4.73 21.36
C ASN A 522 -13.81 3.49 22.15
N ILE A 523 -12.48 3.27 22.31
CA ILE A 523 -11.95 2.13 23.08
C ILE A 523 -11.91 2.38 24.58
N PHE A 524 -11.98 3.64 25.04
CA PHE A 524 -11.88 4.01 26.44
C PHE A 524 -13.25 3.98 27.13
N ASP A 525 -13.27 3.52 28.38
CA ASP A 525 -14.47 3.57 29.23
C ASP A 525 -14.53 4.91 30.00
N ASN A 526 -14.26 6.01 29.30
CA ASN A 526 -14.38 7.36 29.83
C ASN A 526 -15.69 8.00 29.31
N PRO A 527 -16.34 8.90 30.09
CA PRO A 527 -17.50 9.63 29.61
C PRO A 527 -17.19 10.40 28.30
N ALA A 528 -18.16 10.47 27.40
CA ALA A 528 -18.05 11.29 26.20
C ALA A 528 -17.82 12.77 26.58
N PRO A 529 -16.90 13.49 25.90
CA PRO A 529 -16.72 14.92 26.13
C PRO A 529 -18.01 15.67 25.85
N ALA A 530 -18.51 16.43 26.83
CA ALA A 530 -19.75 17.21 26.70
C ALA A 530 -19.49 18.53 25.95
N ALA A 531 -20.49 19.02 25.23
CA ALA A 531 -20.41 20.34 24.61
C ALA A 531 -20.11 21.40 25.69
N PRO A 532 -19.12 22.30 25.47
CA PRO A 532 -18.89 23.40 26.40
C PRO A 532 -20.16 24.24 26.52
N ALA A 533 -20.47 24.71 27.75
CA ALA A 533 -21.61 25.57 27.98
C ALA A 533 -21.46 26.85 27.13
N ILE A 534 -22.44 27.12 26.29
CA ILE A 534 -22.50 28.34 25.50
C ILE A 534 -22.73 29.49 26.51
N ASN A 535 -21.69 30.27 26.81
CA ASN A 535 -21.89 31.53 27.50
C ASN A 535 -22.63 32.48 26.54
N GLU A 536 -23.92 32.70 26.78
CA GLU A 536 -24.77 33.59 25.98
C GLU A 536 -24.33 35.09 26.05
N GLU A 537 -23.34 35.43 26.86
CA GLU A 537 -22.86 36.83 27.04
C GLU A 537 -22.10 37.41 25.83
N VAL A 538 -21.66 36.60 24.85
CA VAL A 538 -20.90 37.11 23.69
C VAL A 538 -21.80 37.48 22.50
N LYS A 539 -23.10 37.17 22.52
CA LYS A 539 -24.03 37.48 21.41
C LYS A 539 -24.67 38.88 21.49
N THR A 540 -24.44 39.65 22.56
CA THR A 540 -25.10 40.97 22.75
C THR A 540 -24.30 42.16 22.28
N GLU A 541 -23.01 42.03 21.91
CA GLU A 541 -22.20 43.18 21.45
C GLU A 541 -21.99 43.26 19.92
N ALA A 542 -22.48 42.31 19.12
CA ALA A 542 -22.27 42.31 17.68
C ALA A 542 -23.43 42.86 16.85
N ASN A 543 -24.49 43.41 17.45
CA ASN A 543 -25.70 43.86 16.73
C ASN A 543 -26.02 45.35 16.86
N GLU A 544 -25.13 46.22 17.28
CA GLU A 544 -25.30 47.70 17.23
C GLU A 544 -24.11 48.40 16.57
N GLU A 545 -23.81 48.14 15.33
CA GLU A 545 -23.19 49.15 14.44
C GLU A 545 -24.18 49.54 13.34
N VAL A 546 -24.90 50.60 13.66
CA VAL A 546 -25.72 51.37 12.74
C VAL A 546 -24.85 51.90 11.61
N LEU A 547 -25.10 51.47 10.41
CA LEU A 547 -24.56 52.06 9.19
C LEU A 547 -25.09 53.50 9.04
N PRO A 548 -24.25 54.52 8.83
CA PRO A 548 -24.75 55.83 8.47
C PRO A 548 -25.22 55.86 7.02
N ASP A 549 -26.42 56.39 6.81
CA ASP A 549 -26.98 56.78 5.51
C ASP A 549 -25.97 57.63 4.71
N ILE A 550 -25.56 57.16 3.54
CA ILE A 550 -24.99 58.00 2.51
C ILE A 550 -25.95 57.99 1.33
N CYS A 551 -26.76 59.07 1.24
CA CYS A 551 -27.38 59.53 0.01
C CYS A 551 -26.30 60.02 -0.94
N LEU A 552 -26.23 59.49 -2.12
CA LEU A 552 -26.19 60.08 -3.47
C LEU A 552 -25.64 59.08 -4.47
#